data_ffeca4afe8400c18ac12bd3ab2258b67
#
_entry.id   ffeca4afe8400c18ac12bd3ab2258b67
#
_cell.length_a   1.000
_cell.length_b   1.000
_cell.length_c   1.000
_cell.angle_alpha   90.00
_cell.angle_beta   90.00
_cell.angle_gamma   90.00
#
_symmetry.space_group_name_H-M   'P 1'
#
loop_
_entity.id
_entity.type
_entity.pdbx_description
1 polymer ?
#
loop_
_entity_poly.entity_id
_entity_poly.type
_entity_poly.pdbx_seq_one_letter_code
_entity_poly.pdbx_strand_id
1 'polypeptide(L)'
;SYTCGAWAARKDGQFAGYLVANGEKNSVSELVAQGGFGPDALVKAWFLQNGLERLTVTIPGWNRPLLVCLSRYAEGMNLTPCEKIHILRYRPVIEALLTLKGRYTPLADGELALEADGQTITVTVKNGAVCVTDGGEDPWKLTHREIHELLLSPFALDLQDRAPRGWFPLPWHTPVAHTF
;
A
#
# COMPACT_ATOMS: atom_id res chain seq x y z
N SER A 1 23.07 13.90 8.57
CA SER A 1 22.88 12.49 9.00
C SER A 1 21.41 12.29 9.34
N TYR A 2 20.66 11.62 8.45
CA TYR A 2 19.27 11.23 8.74
C TYR A 2 19.29 10.03 9.70
N THR A 3 19.24 10.29 10.98
CA THR A 3 19.05 9.24 11.97
C THR A 3 17.56 8.97 12.10
N CYS A 4 17.11 7.83 11.56
CA CYS A 4 15.77 7.31 11.86
C CYS A 4 15.87 6.35 13.05
N GLY A 5 14.89 6.39 13.94
CA GLY A 5 14.72 5.44 15.04
C GLY A 5 13.42 4.66 14.87
N ALA A 6 13.42 3.43 15.36
CA ALA A 6 12.22 2.61 15.47
C ALA A 6 11.77 2.53 16.94
N TRP A 7 10.48 2.72 17.19
CA TRP A 7 9.89 2.69 18.53
C TRP A 7 8.73 1.70 18.58
N ALA A 8 8.80 0.79 19.53
CA ALA A 8 7.73 -0.17 19.79
C ALA A 8 6.74 0.41 20.78
N ALA A 9 5.47 0.34 20.46
CA ALA A 9 4.38 0.67 21.38
C ALA A 9 3.92 -0.59 22.13
N ARG A 10 3.65 -0.44 23.42
CA ARG A 10 3.06 -1.48 24.26
C ARG A 10 1.82 -0.95 24.97
N LYS A 11 0.81 -1.78 25.08
CA LYS A 11 -0.39 -1.54 25.88
C LYS A 11 -0.56 -2.70 26.85
N ASP A 12 -0.65 -2.41 28.12
CA ASP A 12 -0.78 -3.41 29.20
C ASP A 12 0.33 -4.49 29.12
N GLY A 13 1.55 -4.08 28.77
CA GLY A 13 2.72 -4.95 28.61
C GLY A 13 2.79 -5.71 27.27
N GLN A 14 1.70 -5.75 26.50
CA GLN A 14 1.64 -6.43 25.20
C GLN A 14 2.07 -5.51 24.06
N PHE A 15 2.68 -6.09 23.03
CA PHE A 15 3.04 -5.36 21.81
C PHE A 15 1.80 -4.86 21.09
N ALA A 16 1.71 -3.55 20.88
CA ALA A 16 0.58 -2.89 20.23
C ALA A 16 0.89 -2.35 18.83
N GLY A 17 2.16 -2.28 18.48
CA GLY A 17 2.61 -1.79 17.19
C GLY A 17 3.97 -1.14 17.24
N TYR A 18 4.39 -0.55 16.14
CA TYR A 18 5.62 0.24 16.06
C TYR A 18 5.47 1.40 15.09
N LEU A 19 6.40 2.34 15.20
CA LEU A 19 6.59 3.40 14.23
C LEU A 19 8.08 3.68 14.01
N VAL A 20 8.39 4.18 12.83
CA VAL A 20 9.72 4.67 12.47
C VAL A 20 9.62 6.18 12.26
N ALA A 21 10.44 6.94 12.95
CA ALA A 21 10.44 8.40 12.86
C ALA A 21 11.87 8.95 12.67
N ASN A 22 11.95 10.21 12.24
CA ASN A 22 13.20 10.94 12.17
C ASN A 22 13.75 11.28 13.57
N GLY A 23 15.00 11.79 13.65
CA GLY A 23 15.64 12.16 14.91
C GLY A 23 14.89 13.23 15.70
N GLU A 24 14.17 14.13 15.03
CA GLU A 24 13.34 15.17 15.65
C GLU A 24 11.96 14.66 16.06
N LYS A 25 11.62 13.42 15.72
CA LYS A 25 10.36 12.73 16.03
C LYS A 25 9.09 13.36 15.46
N ASN A 26 9.23 14.35 14.59
CA ASN A 26 8.13 15.10 13.97
C ASN A 26 7.71 14.59 12.60
N SER A 27 8.40 13.55 12.09
CA SER A 27 8.08 12.88 10.82
C SER A 27 8.15 11.36 10.98
N VAL A 28 7.00 10.70 10.81
CA VAL A 28 6.85 9.24 10.86
C VAL A 28 6.82 8.71 9.43
N SER A 29 7.78 7.86 9.10
CA SER A 29 7.91 7.24 7.77
C SER A 29 7.26 5.86 7.67
N GLU A 30 7.04 5.19 8.80
CA GLU A 30 6.39 3.89 8.86
C GLU A 30 5.56 3.77 10.14
N LEU A 31 4.38 3.16 10.03
CA LEU A 31 3.43 2.97 11.12
C LEU A 31 2.72 1.63 10.97
N VAL A 32 2.83 0.79 11.99
CA VAL A 32 2.09 -0.48 12.07
C VAL A 32 1.42 -0.57 13.44
N ALA A 33 0.11 -0.79 13.44
CA ALA A 33 -0.68 -1.02 14.64
C ALA A 33 -1.25 -2.44 14.64
N GLN A 34 -1.28 -3.10 15.79
CA GLN A 34 -1.75 -4.46 15.99
C GLN A 34 -2.66 -4.59 17.22
N GLY A 35 -3.33 -5.73 17.36
CA GLY A 35 -3.99 -6.13 18.59
C GLY A 35 -5.18 -5.27 19.01
N GLY A 36 -5.95 -4.74 18.06
CA GLY A 36 -7.11 -3.87 18.37
C GLY A 36 -6.71 -2.46 18.82
N PHE A 37 -5.43 -2.12 18.78
CA PHE A 37 -4.94 -0.76 18.99
C PHE A 37 -5.00 -0.02 17.64
N GLY A 38 -5.82 1.03 17.56
CA GLY A 38 -5.97 1.80 16.34
C GLY A 38 -4.71 2.58 15.98
N PRO A 39 -4.41 2.76 14.68
CA PRO A 39 -3.27 3.57 14.25
C PRO A 39 -3.39 5.03 14.69
N ASP A 40 -4.59 5.57 14.82
CA ASP A 40 -4.89 6.89 15.37
C ASP A 40 -4.47 7.02 16.84
N ALA A 41 -4.73 5.99 17.64
CA ALA A 41 -4.30 5.95 19.03
C ALA A 41 -2.78 5.93 19.15
N LEU A 42 -2.09 5.21 18.29
CA LEU A 42 -0.63 5.17 18.25
C LEU A 42 -0.04 6.53 17.87
N VAL A 43 -0.58 7.15 16.81
CA VAL A 43 -0.18 8.50 16.38
C VAL A 43 -0.43 9.54 17.47
N LYS A 44 -1.61 9.50 18.12
CA LYS A 44 -1.95 10.40 19.22
C LYS A 44 -1.01 10.22 20.40
N ALA A 45 -0.73 8.99 20.80
CA ALA A 45 0.20 8.70 21.89
C ALA A 45 1.60 9.25 21.60
N TRP A 46 2.09 9.03 20.37
CA TRP A 46 3.37 9.55 19.91
C TRP A 46 3.44 11.07 19.93
N PHE A 47 2.41 11.74 19.41
CA PHE A 47 2.29 13.19 19.35
C PHE A 47 2.35 13.81 20.75
N LEU A 48 1.55 13.29 21.68
CA LEU A 48 1.47 13.78 23.06
C LEU A 48 2.75 13.49 23.85
N GLN A 49 3.31 12.29 23.73
CA GLN A 49 4.51 11.89 24.46
C GLN A 49 5.73 12.74 24.10
N ASN A 50 5.81 13.21 22.86
CA ASN A 50 6.93 14.01 22.39
C ASN A 50 6.64 15.53 22.39
N GLY A 51 5.46 15.97 22.87
CA GLY A 51 5.10 17.39 22.94
C GLY A 51 5.13 18.11 21.61
N LEU A 52 4.70 17.42 20.53
CA LEU A 52 4.80 17.95 19.18
C LEU A 52 3.69 18.96 18.91
N GLU A 53 4.02 20.02 18.18
CA GLU A 53 3.04 20.98 17.62
C GLU A 53 2.51 20.52 16.26
N ARG A 54 3.36 19.80 15.50
CA ARG A 54 3.05 19.27 14.17
C ARG A 54 3.70 17.91 13.98
N LEU A 55 2.99 17.02 13.30
CA LEU A 55 3.47 15.71 12.94
C LEU A 55 3.15 15.42 11.48
N THR A 56 4.15 14.98 10.71
CA THR A 56 3.98 14.46 9.37
C THR A 56 3.98 12.92 9.43
N VAL A 57 3.00 12.29 8.81
CA VAL A 57 2.94 10.82 8.72
C VAL A 57 2.91 10.43 7.24
N THR A 58 3.89 9.65 6.82
CA THR A 58 3.92 9.08 5.47
C THR A 58 3.08 7.80 5.45
N ILE A 59 2.09 7.76 4.57
CA ILE A 59 1.17 6.63 4.43
C ILE A 59 1.33 6.06 3.03
N PRO A 60 1.60 4.75 2.88
CA PRO A 60 1.58 4.11 1.59
C PRO A 60 0.21 4.24 0.93
N GLY A 61 0.16 4.68 -0.33
CA GLY A 61 -1.09 4.96 -1.02
C GLY A 61 -2.04 3.76 -1.15
N TRP A 62 -1.50 2.53 -1.13
CA TRP A 62 -2.29 1.31 -1.14
C TRP A 62 -2.98 1.01 0.22
N ASN A 63 -2.50 1.61 1.34
CA ASN A 63 -3.08 1.39 2.66
C ASN A 63 -4.26 2.34 2.91
N ARG A 64 -5.34 2.14 2.15
CA ARG A 64 -6.56 2.95 2.25
C ARG A 64 -7.16 3.01 3.66
N PRO A 65 -7.24 1.91 4.43
CA PRO A 65 -7.76 1.97 5.80
C PRO A 65 -6.99 2.94 6.68
N LEU A 66 -5.67 2.93 6.62
CA LEU A 66 -4.81 3.84 7.37
C LEU A 66 -4.97 5.28 6.89
N LEU A 67 -5.03 5.48 5.58
CA LEU A 67 -5.23 6.79 4.97
C LEU A 67 -6.58 7.40 5.40
N VAL A 68 -7.68 6.64 5.33
CA VAL A 68 -9.00 7.10 5.78
C VAL A 68 -9.03 7.36 7.29
N CYS A 69 -8.36 6.52 8.08
CA CYS A 69 -8.28 6.69 9.53
C CYS A 69 -7.59 8.01 9.89
N LEU A 70 -6.40 8.28 9.34
CA LEU A 70 -5.60 9.44 9.71
C LEU A 70 -6.02 10.73 9.02
N SER A 71 -6.66 10.68 7.84
CA SER A 71 -7.18 11.86 7.15
C SER A 71 -8.22 12.64 7.96
N ARG A 72 -8.89 11.98 8.90
CA ARG A 72 -9.87 12.62 9.82
C ARG A 72 -9.24 13.64 10.77
N TYR A 73 -7.95 13.55 10.98
CA TYR A 73 -7.19 14.39 11.90
C TYR A 73 -6.18 15.29 11.19
N ALA A 74 -5.99 15.09 9.89
CA ALA A 74 -5.00 15.83 9.12
C ALA A 74 -5.51 17.21 8.73
N GLU A 75 -4.69 18.24 8.96
CA GLU A 75 -4.94 19.59 8.48
C GLU A 75 -4.70 19.72 6.96
N GLY A 76 -3.92 18.80 6.39
CA GLY A 76 -3.64 18.76 4.96
C GLY A 76 -3.03 17.42 4.55
N MET A 77 -3.12 17.11 3.27
CA MET A 77 -2.51 15.93 2.66
C MET A 77 -1.74 16.34 1.42
N ASN A 78 -0.52 15.84 1.31
CA ASN A 78 0.29 15.98 0.10
C ASN A 78 0.48 14.61 -0.55
N LEU A 79 0.30 14.56 -1.86
CA LEU A 79 0.63 13.40 -2.67
C LEU A 79 2.04 13.58 -3.20
N THR A 80 2.91 12.68 -2.77
CA THR A 80 4.25 12.59 -3.36
C THR A 80 4.24 11.44 -4.35
N PRO A 81 4.54 11.67 -5.64
CA PRO A 81 4.69 10.57 -6.57
C PRO A 81 5.79 9.66 -6.05
N CYS A 82 5.53 8.36 -6.07
CA CYS A 82 6.57 7.39 -5.79
C CYS A 82 7.64 7.41 -6.89
N GLU A 83 8.74 6.75 -6.62
CA GLU A 83 9.85 6.59 -7.55
C GLU A 83 9.37 6.08 -8.92
N LYS A 84 10.16 6.34 -9.96
CA LYS A 84 9.91 5.78 -11.29
C LYS A 84 10.14 4.27 -11.23
N ILE A 85 9.05 3.52 -11.34
CA ILE A 85 9.08 2.07 -11.37
C ILE A 85 8.88 1.63 -12.81
N HIS A 86 9.70 0.71 -13.28
CA HIS A 86 9.52 0.05 -14.56
C HIS A 86 9.33 -1.45 -14.34
N ILE A 87 8.16 -1.96 -14.65
CA ILE A 87 7.83 -3.38 -14.51
C ILE A 87 8.19 -4.08 -15.81
N LEU A 88 9.24 -4.90 -15.80
CA LEU A 88 9.71 -5.65 -16.97
C LEU A 88 8.82 -6.85 -17.27
N ARG A 89 8.23 -7.48 -16.27
CA ARG A 89 7.32 -8.63 -16.40
C ARG A 89 6.15 -8.48 -15.44
N TYR A 90 4.95 -8.36 -15.98
CA TYR A 90 3.73 -8.17 -15.19
C TYR A 90 3.33 -9.42 -14.40
N ARG A 91 3.40 -10.60 -15.03
CA ARG A 91 2.98 -11.87 -14.43
C ARG A 91 3.57 -12.10 -13.03
N PRO A 92 4.90 -12.22 -12.84
CA PRO A 92 5.46 -12.52 -11.52
C PRO A 92 5.20 -11.40 -10.49
N VAL A 93 5.14 -10.15 -10.92
CA VAL A 93 4.88 -9.01 -10.03
C VAL A 93 3.45 -9.04 -9.53
N ILE A 94 2.47 -9.22 -10.41
CA ILE A 94 1.07 -9.29 -10.03
C ILE A 94 0.81 -10.50 -9.16
N GLU A 95 1.32 -11.69 -9.52
CA GLU A 95 1.12 -12.91 -8.76
C GLU A 95 1.66 -12.79 -7.33
N ALA A 96 2.90 -12.32 -7.18
CA ALA A 96 3.53 -12.16 -5.87
C ALA A 96 2.81 -11.12 -4.99
N LEU A 97 2.56 -9.93 -5.53
CA LEU A 97 1.98 -8.84 -4.75
C LEU A 97 0.49 -9.04 -4.47
N LEU A 98 -0.26 -9.63 -5.40
CA LEU A 98 -1.66 -9.95 -5.17
C LEU A 98 -1.82 -11.09 -4.16
N THR A 99 -0.96 -12.11 -4.23
CA THR A 99 -0.88 -13.17 -3.21
C THR A 99 -0.55 -12.59 -1.83
N LEU A 100 0.41 -11.67 -1.76
CA LEU A 100 0.72 -10.97 -0.52
C LEU A 100 -0.50 -10.20 0.00
N LYS A 101 -1.17 -9.46 -0.87
CA LYS A 101 -2.37 -8.69 -0.53
C LYS A 101 -3.48 -9.56 0.01
N GLY A 102 -3.70 -10.74 -0.58
CA GLY A 102 -4.71 -11.70 -0.15
C GLY A 102 -4.55 -12.19 1.29
N ARG A 103 -3.37 -12.05 1.90
CA ARG A 103 -3.13 -12.43 3.30
C ARG A 103 -3.77 -11.47 4.32
N TYR A 104 -4.08 -10.24 3.93
CA TYR A 104 -4.62 -9.21 4.83
C TYR A 104 -5.82 -8.45 4.28
N THR A 105 -6.15 -8.65 3.00
CA THR A 105 -7.32 -8.04 2.37
C THR A 105 -8.12 -9.11 1.63
N PRO A 106 -9.43 -9.24 1.84
CA PRO A 106 -10.26 -10.13 1.04
C PRO A 106 -10.20 -9.73 -0.44
N LEU A 107 -9.87 -10.68 -1.30
CA LEU A 107 -9.91 -10.55 -2.74
C LEU A 107 -11.20 -11.20 -3.25
N ALA A 108 -11.95 -10.50 -4.09
CA ALA A 108 -13.11 -11.10 -4.75
C ALA A 108 -12.65 -12.20 -5.72
N ASP A 109 -13.38 -13.30 -5.79
CA ASP A 109 -13.18 -14.31 -6.82
C ASP A 109 -13.48 -13.71 -8.20
N GLY A 110 -12.69 -14.08 -9.19
CA GLY A 110 -12.86 -13.59 -10.55
C GLY A 110 -11.70 -13.94 -11.47
N GLU A 111 -11.84 -13.51 -12.72
CA GLU A 111 -10.83 -13.66 -13.75
C GLU A 111 -10.74 -12.34 -14.53
N LEU A 112 -9.52 -11.95 -14.90
CA LEU A 112 -9.26 -10.73 -15.66
C LEU A 112 -8.07 -10.95 -16.59
N ALA A 113 -8.30 -10.85 -17.88
CA ALA A 113 -7.24 -10.84 -18.88
C ALA A 113 -6.79 -9.40 -19.16
N LEU A 114 -5.48 -9.17 -19.14
CA LEU A 114 -4.85 -7.86 -19.35
C LEU A 114 -3.82 -7.96 -20.48
N GLU A 115 -3.76 -6.94 -21.32
CA GLU A 115 -2.72 -6.77 -22.34
C GLU A 115 -2.06 -5.40 -22.19
N ALA A 116 -0.76 -5.37 -21.97
CA ALA A 116 0.05 -4.16 -21.95
C ALA A 116 1.51 -4.45 -22.32
N ASP A 117 2.18 -3.52 -22.97
CA ASP A 117 3.60 -3.59 -23.36
C ASP A 117 3.98 -4.90 -24.06
N GLY A 118 3.08 -5.42 -24.91
CA GLY A 118 3.29 -6.69 -25.64
C GLY A 118 3.19 -7.94 -24.77
N GLN A 119 2.75 -7.83 -23.54
CA GLN A 119 2.47 -8.95 -22.64
C GLN A 119 0.97 -9.13 -22.47
N THR A 120 0.48 -10.35 -22.66
CA THR A 120 -0.90 -10.72 -22.34
C THR A 120 -0.87 -11.72 -21.21
N ILE A 121 -1.63 -11.45 -20.15
CA ILE A 121 -1.72 -12.28 -18.95
C ILE A 121 -3.17 -12.43 -18.52
N THR A 122 -3.48 -13.56 -17.90
CA THR A 122 -4.76 -13.79 -17.22
C THR A 122 -4.52 -13.96 -15.72
N VAL A 123 -5.17 -13.11 -14.94
CA VAL A 123 -5.18 -13.16 -13.48
C VAL A 123 -6.45 -13.85 -13.02
N THR A 124 -6.34 -14.88 -12.22
CA THR A 124 -7.48 -15.61 -11.63
C THR A 124 -7.35 -15.61 -10.11
N VAL A 125 -8.41 -15.26 -9.42
CA VAL A 125 -8.54 -15.46 -7.96
C VAL A 125 -9.72 -16.38 -7.70
N LYS A 126 -9.48 -17.46 -6.97
CA LYS A 126 -10.51 -18.41 -6.60
C LYS A 126 -10.29 -18.89 -5.16
N ASN A 127 -11.30 -18.68 -4.30
CA ASN A 127 -11.22 -19.00 -2.87
C ASN A 127 -9.95 -18.43 -2.20
N GLY A 128 -9.56 -17.20 -2.57
CA GLY A 128 -8.37 -16.53 -2.08
C GLY A 128 -7.03 -17.01 -2.68
N ALA A 129 -7.02 -18.05 -3.51
CA ALA A 129 -5.83 -18.47 -4.24
C ALA A 129 -5.66 -17.62 -5.51
N VAL A 130 -4.46 -17.07 -5.69
CA VAL A 130 -4.08 -16.25 -6.86
C VAL A 130 -3.29 -17.11 -7.83
N CYS A 131 -3.63 -17.04 -9.10
CA CYS A 131 -2.88 -17.65 -10.20
C CYS A 131 -2.78 -16.66 -11.34
N VAL A 132 -1.60 -16.52 -11.93
CA VAL A 132 -1.40 -15.67 -13.12
C VAL A 132 -0.73 -16.49 -14.22
N THR A 133 -1.37 -16.53 -15.37
CA THR A 133 -0.88 -17.27 -16.55
C THR A 133 -0.58 -16.32 -17.71
N ASP A 134 0.30 -16.74 -18.61
CA ASP A 134 0.53 -16.01 -19.85
C ASP A 134 -0.61 -16.31 -20.84
N GLY A 135 -1.00 -15.30 -21.62
CA GLY A 135 -2.11 -15.36 -22.56
C GLY A 135 -3.47 -15.02 -21.95
N GLY A 136 -4.51 -15.15 -22.76
CA GLY A 136 -5.91 -14.90 -22.41
C GLY A 136 -6.72 -14.50 -23.65
N GLU A 137 -8.01 -14.80 -23.62
CA GLU A 137 -8.96 -14.39 -24.64
C GLU A 137 -9.54 -13.01 -24.32
N ASP A 138 -9.76 -12.18 -25.31
CA ASP A 138 -10.36 -10.85 -25.22
C ASP A 138 -9.78 -9.97 -24.08
N PRO A 139 -8.44 -9.76 -24.04
CA PRO A 139 -7.80 -9.06 -22.94
C PRO A 139 -8.18 -7.58 -22.92
N TRP A 140 -8.33 -7.03 -21.72
CA TRP A 140 -8.44 -5.61 -21.55
C TRP A 140 -7.11 -4.93 -21.90
N LYS A 141 -7.12 -4.22 -23.04
CA LYS A 141 -5.94 -3.53 -23.56
C LYS A 141 -5.70 -2.24 -22.81
N LEU A 142 -4.50 -2.12 -22.26
CA LEU A 142 -4.04 -0.98 -21.49
C LEU A 142 -2.77 -0.40 -22.11
N THR A 143 -2.66 0.90 -22.12
CA THR A 143 -1.40 1.58 -22.40
C THR A 143 -0.42 1.36 -21.25
N HIS A 144 0.87 1.59 -21.48
CA HIS A 144 1.91 1.54 -20.45
C HIS A 144 1.54 2.36 -19.21
N ARG A 145 0.99 3.55 -19.40
CA ARG A 145 0.54 4.41 -18.30
C ARG A 145 -0.63 3.79 -17.53
N GLU A 146 -1.65 3.34 -18.24
CA GLU A 146 -2.86 2.78 -17.61
C GLU A 146 -2.57 1.52 -16.79
N ILE A 147 -1.72 0.61 -17.29
CA ILE A 147 -1.34 -0.57 -16.51
C ILE A 147 -0.61 -0.19 -15.22
N HIS A 148 0.31 0.78 -15.27
CA HIS A 148 1.00 1.25 -14.06
C HIS A 148 0.04 1.98 -13.10
N GLU A 149 -0.88 2.78 -13.60
CA GLU A 149 -1.92 3.43 -12.81
C GLU A 149 -2.85 2.40 -12.14
N LEU A 150 -3.29 1.39 -12.88
CA LEU A 150 -4.11 0.30 -12.36
C LEU A 150 -3.40 -0.45 -11.22
N LEU A 151 -2.13 -0.83 -11.47
CA LEU A 151 -1.38 -1.67 -10.54
C LEU A 151 -0.93 -0.93 -9.28
N LEU A 152 -0.54 0.34 -9.39
CA LEU A 152 0.23 1.03 -8.35
C LEU A 152 -0.46 2.29 -7.81
N SER A 153 -1.33 2.94 -8.57
CA SER A 153 -1.98 4.18 -8.13
C SER A 153 -3.21 3.91 -7.26
N PRO A 154 -3.28 4.50 -6.06
CA PRO A 154 -4.48 4.41 -5.22
C PRO A 154 -5.64 5.28 -5.75
N PHE A 155 -5.40 6.10 -6.76
CA PHE A 155 -6.33 7.11 -7.29
C PHE A 155 -6.88 6.77 -8.68
N ALA A 156 -6.46 5.66 -9.28
CA ALA A 156 -6.97 5.18 -10.57
C ALA A 156 -8.32 4.45 -10.39
N LEU A 157 -9.31 5.13 -9.82
CA LEU A 157 -10.59 4.53 -9.43
C LEU A 157 -11.34 3.98 -10.64
N ASP A 158 -11.40 4.74 -11.72
CA ASP A 158 -12.10 4.33 -12.95
C ASP A 158 -11.53 3.04 -13.56
N LEU A 159 -10.20 2.86 -13.46
CA LEU A 159 -9.56 1.63 -13.88
C LEU A 159 -9.81 0.50 -12.88
N GLN A 160 -9.73 0.78 -11.59
CA GLN A 160 -9.90 -0.22 -10.54
C GLN A 160 -11.33 -0.73 -10.43
N ASP A 161 -12.34 0.07 -10.75
CA ASP A 161 -13.75 -0.33 -10.75
C ASP A 161 -14.08 -1.37 -11.82
N ARG A 162 -13.23 -1.50 -12.86
CA ARG A 162 -13.34 -2.53 -13.90
C ARG A 162 -12.71 -3.87 -13.49
N ALA A 163 -11.91 -3.90 -12.44
CA ALA A 163 -11.28 -5.10 -11.92
C ALA A 163 -12.10 -5.68 -10.75
N PRO A 164 -11.99 -6.98 -10.46
CA PRO A 164 -12.63 -7.57 -9.29
C PRO A 164 -12.21 -6.85 -8.01
N ARG A 165 -13.18 -6.71 -7.11
CA ARG A 165 -13.01 -5.92 -5.88
C ARG A 165 -11.84 -6.41 -5.03
N GLY A 166 -11.02 -5.48 -4.58
CA GLY A 166 -9.91 -5.74 -3.69
C GLY A 166 -8.58 -6.09 -4.39
N TRP A 167 -8.57 -6.28 -5.71
CA TRP A 167 -7.35 -6.68 -6.40
C TRP A 167 -6.34 -5.54 -6.48
N PHE A 168 -6.75 -4.37 -6.92
CA PHE A 168 -5.87 -3.22 -7.11
C PHE A 168 -6.19 -2.06 -6.14
N PRO A 169 -5.24 -1.15 -5.91
CA PRO A 169 -3.83 -1.23 -6.29
C PRO A 169 -3.08 -2.33 -5.55
N LEU A 170 -1.95 -2.78 -6.11
CA LEU A 170 -1.06 -3.73 -5.47
C LEU A 170 -0.34 -3.08 -4.26
N PRO A 171 0.07 -3.85 -3.24
CA PRO A 171 0.75 -3.32 -2.05
C PRO A 171 2.23 -3.04 -2.33
N TRP A 172 2.48 -2.03 -3.17
CA TRP A 172 3.84 -1.57 -3.44
C TRP A 172 4.21 -0.41 -2.53
N HIS A 173 5.31 -0.52 -1.84
CA HIS A 173 5.87 0.55 -1.03
C HIS A 173 7.37 0.34 -0.87
N THR A 174 8.16 1.36 -1.18
CA THR A 174 9.58 1.40 -0.84
C THR A 174 9.74 2.29 0.38
N PRO A 175 10.12 1.77 1.54
CA PRO A 175 10.40 2.58 2.71
C PRO A 175 11.51 3.58 2.42
N VAL A 176 11.37 4.81 2.91
CA VAL A 176 12.35 5.89 2.72
C VAL A 176 13.78 5.49 3.17
N ALA A 177 13.87 4.57 4.15
CA ALA A 177 15.13 4.03 4.64
C ALA A 177 15.91 3.19 3.61
N HIS A 178 15.26 2.80 2.51
CA HIS A 178 15.88 2.01 1.42
C HIS A 178 16.12 2.82 0.15
N THR A 179 15.87 4.13 0.14
CA THR A 179 16.28 5.02 -0.94
C THR A 179 17.76 5.36 -0.75
N PHE A 180 18.59 4.80 -1.62
CA PHE A 180 20.03 5.07 -1.67
C PHE A 180 20.33 6.30 -2.52
#